data_053d070f6e727c1df8003c56ce9cbbe4
#
_entry.id   053d070f6e727c1df8003c56ce9cbbe4
#
_cell.length_a   1.000
_cell.length_b   1.000
_cell.length_c   1.000
_cell.angle_alpha   90.00
_cell.angle_beta   90.00
_cell.angle_gamma   90.00
#
_symmetry.space_group_name_H-M   'P 1'
#
loop_
_entity.id
_entity.type
_entity.pdbx_description
1 polymer ?
#
loop_
_entity_poly.entity_id
_entity_poly.type
_entity_poly.pdbx_seq_one_letter_code
_entity_poly.pdbx_strand_id
1 'polypeptide(L)'
;MRVLCVGEMMADLLVHPVPEIVFDNDADSVEEIAVKSGGDANNNAIDLAKLGNEVYLVTLAGRDALADNCLKIAQEAGVCVDYAKRSTDTDQTRSLILINDRGDRHFL
;
A
#
# COMPACT_ATOMS: atom_id res chain seq x y z
N MET A 1 -11.56 18.32 13.04
CA MET A 1 -12.24 18.46 11.72
C MET A 1 -12.67 17.08 11.25
N ARG A 2 -13.73 17.02 10.51
CA ARG A 2 -14.24 15.79 9.92
C ARG A 2 -13.88 15.76 8.44
N VAL A 3 -13.18 14.73 7.98
CA VAL A 3 -12.62 14.66 6.63
C VAL A 3 -13.03 13.36 5.94
N LEU A 4 -13.43 13.47 4.69
CA LEU A 4 -13.72 12.33 3.83
C LEU A 4 -12.64 12.27 2.75
N CYS A 5 -11.87 11.16 2.72
CA CYS A 5 -10.89 10.90 1.67
C CYS A 5 -11.47 9.86 0.71
N VAL A 6 -11.51 10.18 -0.57
CA VAL A 6 -12.10 9.32 -1.60
C VAL A 6 -11.06 9.04 -2.66
N GLY A 7 -10.76 7.80 -2.91
CA GLY A 7 -9.82 7.42 -3.95
C GLY A 7 -9.10 6.12 -3.69
N GLU A 8 -7.87 6.04 -4.16
CA GLU A 8 -7.12 4.80 -4.22
C GLU A 8 -6.45 4.42 -2.90
N MET A 9 -6.50 3.13 -2.60
CA MET A 9 -5.66 2.44 -1.64
C MET A 9 -4.88 1.37 -2.41
N MET A 10 -3.58 1.26 -2.17
CA MET A 10 -2.69 0.35 -2.90
C MET A 10 -1.78 -0.39 -1.93
N ALA A 11 -1.48 -1.64 -2.25
CA ALA A 11 -0.45 -2.39 -1.55
C ALA A 11 0.87 -2.22 -2.29
N ASP A 12 1.91 -1.77 -1.60
CA ASP A 12 3.24 -1.58 -2.15
C ASP A 12 4.19 -2.64 -1.60
N LEU A 13 4.80 -3.41 -2.48
CA LEU A 13 5.82 -4.39 -2.12
C LEU A 13 7.18 -3.81 -2.49
N LEU A 14 7.97 -3.45 -1.48
CA LEU A 14 9.30 -2.89 -1.65
C LEU A 14 10.35 -3.98 -1.59
N VAL A 15 11.25 -3.99 -2.57
CA VAL A 15 12.36 -4.94 -2.64
C VAL A 15 13.66 -4.15 -2.71
N HIS A 16 14.59 -4.39 -1.76
CA HIS A 16 15.80 -3.59 -1.63
C HIS A 16 16.95 -4.39 -0.99
N PRO A 17 18.20 -4.20 -1.40
CA PRO A 17 18.61 -3.63 -2.69
C PRO A 17 18.47 -4.68 -3.80
N VAL A 18 18.00 -4.26 -4.96
CA VAL A 18 17.85 -5.14 -6.11
C VAL A 18 19.08 -5.00 -7.01
N PRO A 19 19.77 -6.11 -7.34
CA PRO A 19 20.85 -6.07 -8.31
C PRO A 19 20.27 -5.91 -9.73
N GLU A 20 21.15 -5.80 -10.70
CA GLU A 20 20.73 -5.92 -12.10
C GLU A 20 20.07 -7.28 -12.31
N ILE A 21 18.80 -7.26 -12.77
CA ILE A 21 18.04 -8.48 -12.98
C ILE A 21 18.42 -9.10 -14.30
N VAL A 22 18.95 -10.33 -14.24
CA VAL A 22 19.29 -11.13 -15.39
C VAL A 22 18.45 -12.40 -15.35
N PHE A 23 17.57 -12.57 -16.33
CA PHE A 23 16.63 -13.70 -16.33
C PHE A 23 17.29 -15.06 -16.49
N ASP A 24 18.56 -15.11 -16.93
CA ASP A 24 19.32 -16.36 -16.97
C ASP A 24 19.73 -16.86 -15.58
N ASN A 25 19.66 -16.01 -14.56
CA ASN A 25 19.85 -16.41 -13.16
C ASN A 25 18.54 -16.90 -12.57
N ASP A 26 18.59 -17.99 -11.85
CA ASP A 26 17.40 -18.54 -11.19
C ASP A 26 16.96 -17.70 -10.00
N ALA A 27 17.89 -17.08 -9.29
CA ALA A 27 17.58 -16.35 -8.07
C ALA A 27 18.66 -15.32 -7.73
N ASP A 28 18.20 -14.23 -7.13
CA ASP A 28 19.05 -13.24 -6.49
C ASP A 28 18.58 -13.07 -5.04
N SER A 29 19.51 -12.70 -4.16
CA SER A 29 19.18 -12.38 -2.77
C SER A 29 19.05 -10.88 -2.57
N VAL A 30 18.09 -10.47 -1.76
CA VAL A 30 17.89 -9.09 -1.35
C VAL A 30 17.87 -9.02 0.19
N GLU A 31 18.12 -7.83 0.74
CA GLU A 31 18.16 -7.66 2.20
C GLU A 31 16.75 -7.50 2.78
N GLU A 32 15.85 -6.86 2.05
CA GLU A 32 14.53 -6.53 2.55
C GLU A 32 13.46 -6.72 1.47
N ILE A 33 12.36 -7.34 1.87
CA ILE A 33 11.09 -7.31 1.15
C ILE A 33 10.05 -6.85 2.15
N ALA A 34 9.48 -5.67 1.93
CA ALA A 34 8.51 -5.08 2.84
C ALA A 34 7.17 -4.85 2.14
N VAL A 35 6.09 -5.06 2.88
CA VAL A 35 4.73 -4.74 2.42
C VAL A 35 4.30 -3.45 3.09
N LYS A 36 3.98 -2.45 2.28
CA LYS A 36 3.54 -1.13 2.73
C LYS A 36 2.15 -0.84 2.15
N SER A 37 1.48 0.10 2.76
CA SER A 37 0.21 0.61 2.29
C SER A 37 0.43 1.95 1.60
N GLY A 38 -0.19 2.16 0.45
CA GLY A 38 -0.06 3.35 -0.38
C GLY A 38 -1.38 3.79 -0.99
N GLY A 39 -1.28 4.61 -2.03
CA GLY A 39 -2.41 5.26 -2.67
C GLY A 39 -2.69 6.64 -2.09
N ASP A 40 -2.99 7.61 -2.94
CA ASP A 40 -3.08 9.01 -2.52
C ASP A 40 -4.16 9.25 -1.45
N ALA A 41 -5.36 8.71 -1.66
CA ALA A 41 -6.44 8.89 -0.70
C ALA A 41 -6.14 8.20 0.64
N ASN A 42 -5.57 7.01 0.59
CA ASN A 42 -5.21 6.27 1.79
C ASN A 42 -4.07 6.96 2.56
N ASN A 43 -3.05 7.45 1.87
CA ASN A 43 -1.95 8.18 2.51
C ASN A 43 -2.45 9.48 3.17
N ASN A 44 -3.29 10.23 2.47
CA ASN A 44 -3.88 11.45 3.01
C ASN A 44 -4.75 11.15 4.24
N ALA A 45 -5.55 10.09 4.17
CA ALA A 45 -6.40 9.69 5.28
C ALA A 45 -5.57 9.35 6.53
N ILE A 46 -4.51 8.59 6.36
CA ILE A 46 -3.62 8.19 7.47
C ILE A 46 -2.95 9.42 8.09
N ASP A 47 -2.40 10.31 7.26
CA ASP A 47 -1.71 11.51 7.74
C ASP A 47 -2.67 12.45 8.47
N LEU A 48 -3.85 12.67 7.93
CA LEU A 48 -4.87 13.52 8.56
C LEU A 48 -5.38 12.93 9.87
N ALA A 49 -5.54 11.62 9.95
CA ALA A 49 -5.94 10.95 11.19
C ALA A 49 -4.86 11.09 12.27
N LYS A 50 -3.59 10.93 11.89
CA LYS A 50 -2.46 11.14 12.82
C LYS A 50 -2.36 12.58 13.32
N LEU A 51 -2.87 13.54 12.55
CA LEU A 51 -2.93 14.94 12.95
C LEU A 51 -4.16 15.27 13.83
N GLY A 52 -4.95 14.26 14.21
CA GLY A 52 -6.06 14.41 15.15
C GLY A 52 -7.43 14.66 14.54
N ASN A 53 -7.56 14.51 13.23
CA ASN A 53 -8.86 14.66 12.55
C ASN A 53 -9.68 13.36 12.62
N GLU A 54 -11.00 13.52 12.53
CA GLU A 54 -11.93 12.41 12.32
C GLU A 54 -11.99 12.11 10.81
N VAL A 55 -11.40 11.00 10.38
CA VAL A 55 -11.19 10.71 8.96
C VAL A 55 -11.91 9.43 8.55
N TYR A 56 -12.58 9.53 7.40
CA TYR A 56 -13.27 8.43 6.74
C TYR A 56 -12.62 8.18 5.40
N LEU A 57 -12.34 6.93 5.08
CA LEU A 57 -11.77 6.52 3.80
C LEU A 57 -12.83 5.82 2.97
N VAL A 58 -13.11 6.36 1.79
CA VAL A 58 -13.94 5.73 0.77
C VAL A 58 -13.02 5.24 -0.32
N THR A 59 -12.90 3.93 -0.44
CA THR A 59 -12.02 3.28 -1.43
C THR A 59 -12.61 1.93 -1.84
N LEU A 60 -12.12 1.41 -2.94
CA LEU A 60 -12.37 0.02 -3.32
C LEU A 60 -11.19 -0.83 -2.88
N ALA A 61 -11.42 -1.74 -1.96
CA ALA A 61 -10.43 -2.69 -1.49
C ALA A 61 -10.60 -4.04 -2.17
N GLY A 62 -9.51 -4.75 -2.37
CA GLY A 62 -9.55 -6.10 -2.92
C GLY A 62 -10.09 -7.12 -1.92
N ARG A 63 -10.21 -8.36 -2.39
CA ARG A 63 -10.74 -9.49 -1.59
C ARG A 63 -9.67 -10.24 -0.80
N ASP A 64 -8.39 -9.96 -1.03
CA ASP A 64 -7.27 -10.77 -0.57
C ASP A 64 -6.61 -10.24 0.71
N ALA A 65 -5.59 -10.96 1.17
CA ALA A 65 -4.87 -10.63 2.39
C ALA A 65 -4.09 -9.31 2.31
N LEU A 66 -3.67 -8.87 1.12
CA LEU A 66 -3.04 -7.56 0.97
C LEU A 66 -4.01 -6.43 1.28
N ALA A 67 -5.29 -6.57 0.87
CA ALA A 67 -6.32 -5.63 1.23
C ALA A 67 -6.59 -5.62 2.74
N ASP A 68 -6.63 -6.78 3.37
CA ASP A 68 -6.79 -6.88 4.83
C ASP A 68 -5.70 -6.12 5.55
N ASN A 69 -4.45 -6.28 5.11
CA ASN A 69 -3.30 -5.59 5.70
C ASN A 69 -3.39 -4.08 5.52
N CYS A 70 -3.74 -3.59 4.33
CA CYS A 70 -3.87 -2.16 4.07
C CYS A 70 -4.98 -1.54 4.94
N LEU A 71 -6.12 -2.18 5.03
CA LEU A 71 -7.24 -1.71 5.86
C LEU A 71 -6.86 -1.69 7.35
N LYS A 72 -6.14 -2.70 7.81
CA LYS A 72 -5.66 -2.76 9.18
C LYS A 72 -4.70 -1.62 9.50
N ILE A 73 -3.77 -1.30 8.61
CA ILE A 73 -2.83 -0.19 8.77
C ILE A 73 -3.59 1.14 8.89
N ALA A 74 -4.56 1.37 8.01
CA ALA A 74 -5.39 2.58 8.05
C ALA A 74 -6.19 2.67 9.36
N GLN A 75 -6.80 1.57 9.76
CA GLN A 75 -7.59 1.51 11.00
C GLN A 75 -6.74 1.76 12.24
N GLU A 76 -5.55 1.17 12.31
CA GLU A 76 -4.61 1.38 13.44
C GLU A 76 -4.11 2.82 13.50
N ALA A 77 -4.08 3.55 12.38
CA ALA A 77 -3.74 4.97 12.33
C ALA A 77 -4.90 5.88 12.74
N GLY A 78 -6.10 5.33 12.97
CA GLY A 78 -7.28 6.09 13.39
C GLY A 78 -8.27 6.40 12.26
N VAL A 79 -8.09 5.83 11.08
CA VAL A 79 -9.01 6.03 9.94
C VAL A 79 -10.22 5.12 10.09
N CYS A 80 -11.43 5.67 9.90
CA CYS A 80 -12.63 4.86 9.77
C CYS A 80 -12.67 4.22 8.39
N VAL A 81 -12.65 2.90 8.34
CA VAL A 81 -12.66 2.10 7.10
C VAL A 81 -14.00 1.44 6.79
N ASP A 82 -15.05 1.85 7.50
CA ASP A 82 -16.39 1.26 7.33
C ASP A 82 -16.97 1.47 5.94
N TYR A 83 -16.51 2.51 5.25
CA TYR A 83 -16.96 2.86 3.89
C TYR A 83 -15.98 2.38 2.80
N ALA A 84 -14.97 1.61 3.17
CA ALA A 84 -14.13 0.91 2.21
C ALA A 84 -14.92 -0.30 1.69
N LYS A 85 -15.24 -0.26 0.39
CA LYS A 85 -15.98 -1.36 -0.24
C LYS A 85 -15.02 -2.48 -0.60
N ARG A 86 -15.33 -3.71 -0.15
CA ARG A 86 -14.56 -4.88 -0.54
C ARG A 86 -15.07 -5.42 -1.88
N SER A 87 -14.16 -5.64 -2.81
CA SER A 87 -14.49 -6.38 -4.04
C SER A 87 -14.72 -7.86 -3.73
N THR A 88 -15.62 -8.49 -4.48
CA THR A 88 -15.86 -9.93 -4.36
C THR A 88 -15.12 -10.72 -5.46
N ASP A 89 -14.58 -10.06 -6.45
CA ASP A 89 -14.03 -10.68 -7.66
C ASP A 89 -12.65 -10.16 -8.08
N THR A 90 -12.11 -9.13 -7.42
CA THR A 90 -10.80 -8.58 -7.73
C THR A 90 -9.87 -8.58 -6.52
N ASP A 91 -8.60 -8.77 -6.78
CA ASP A 91 -7.55 -8.66 -5.78
C ASP A 91 -7.17 -7.19 -5.55
N GLN A 92 -6.53 -6.90 -4.43
CA GLN A 92 -6.05 -5.57 -4.10
C GLN A 92 -5.06 -5.07 -5.16
N THR A 93 -5.26 -3.85 -5.64
CA THR A 93 -4.29 -3.18 -6.50
C THR A 93 -2.95 -3.13 -5.78
N ARG A 94 -1.92 -3.56 -6.47
CA ARG A 94 -0.58 -3.69 -5.89
C ARG A 94 0.49 -3.19 -6.85
N SER A 95 1.59 -2.76 -6.29
CA SER A 95 2.78 -2.34 -7.01
C SER A 95 3.99 -3.07 -6.45
N LEU A 96 4.88 -3.51 -7.30
CA LEU A 96 6.18 -4.02 -6.91
C LEU A 96 7.20 -2.92 -7.15
N ILE A 97 7.88 -2.48 -6.09
CA ILE A 97 8.82 -1.37 -6.14
C ILE A 97 10.22 -1.92 -5.95
N LEU A 98 10.99 -1.92 -7.03
CA LEU A 98 12.38 -2.36 -7.03
C LEU A 98 13.27 -1.16 -6.73
N ILE A 99 14.11 -1.29 -5.71
CA ILE A 99 15.02 -0.22 -5.27
C ILE A 99 16.44 -0.76 -5.33
N ASN A 100 17.33 -0.11 -6.09
CA ASN A 100 18.72 -0.52 -6.15
C ASN A 100 19.55 0.06 -4.99
N ASP A 101 20.84 -0.24 -4.96
CA ASP A 101 21.75 0.21 -3.91
C ASP A 101 22.04 1.72 -3.94
N ARG A 102 21.72 2.40 -5.05
CA ARG A 102 21.82 3.85 -5.21
C ARG A 102 20.52 4.57 -4.84
N GLY A 103 19.45 3.84 -4.52
CA GLY A 103 18.14 4.40 -4.20
C GLY A 103 17.28 4.71 -5.42
N ASP A 104 17.69 4.30 -6.63
CA ASP A 104 16.84 4.41 -7.81
C ASP A 104 15.69 3.41 -7.72
N ARG A 105 14.50 3.82 -8.18
CA ARG A 105 13.28 3.02 -8.07
C ARG A 105 12.71 2.68 -9.44
N HIS A 106 12.20 1.48 -9.55
CA HIS A 106 11.44 1.03 -10.70
C HIS A 106 10.15 0.36 -10.23
N PHE A 107 9.01 0.80 -10.75
CA PHE A 107 7.69 0.30 -10.37
C PHE A 107 7.18 -0.68 -11.42
N LEU A 108 6.68 -1.82 -10.95
CA LEU A 108 6.00 -2.80 -11.79
C LEU A 108 4.52 -2.86 -11.46
#